data_be695bdff5699e38775f93e371a9ee19
#
_entry.id   be695bdff5699e38775f93e371a9ee19
#
_cell.length_a   1.000
_cell.length_b   1.000
_cell.length_c   1.000
_cell.angle_alpha   90.00
_cell.angle_beta   90.00
_cell.angle_gamma   90.00
#
_symmetry.space_group_name_H-M   'P 1'
#
loop_
_entity.id
_entity.type
_entity.pdbx_description
1 polymer ?
#
loop_
_entity_poly.entity_id
_entity_poly.type
_entity_poly.pdbx_seq_one_letter_code
_entity_poly.pdbx_strand_id
1 'polypeptide(L)'
;EISCSLVGSEMCIRDSANAGWFVLKIGELYKIEAECILKRLKPHEIKKRRCQDDVTQILTSIYKKAMKLLNNKRKHYGEMMSKSLSYMINGWEELQNYRKDGRYTIDNMLVERAIRPFTVHRKNSLFFSSEEGVETALAFFTLIETCKNVGLNARDYIATTIKLLMDGNENYDDLVPMSMAI
;
A
#
# COMPACT_ATOMS: atom_id res chain seq x y z
N GLU A 1 41.16 12.38 7.66
CA GLU A 1 39.82 12.41 8.30
C GLU A 1 38.86 13.46 7.72
N ILE A 2 39.37 14.64 7.30
CA ILE A 2 38.53 15.72 6.72
C ILE A 2 37.97 15.34 5.33
N SER A 3 38.71 14.59 4.53
CA SER A 3 38.29 14.20 3.16
C SER A 3 37.10 13.20 3.20
N CYS A 4 37.05 12.32 4.19
CA CYS A 4 35.96 11.34 4.34
C CYS A 4 34.64 12.00 4.73
N SER A 5 34.65 13.05 5.55
CA SER A 5 33.49 13.84 5.94
C SER A 5 32.90 14.64 4.78
N LEU A 6 33.73 15.24 3.92
CA LEU A 6 33.33 15.99 2.72
C LEU A 6 32.66 15.07 1.67
N VAL A 7 33.25 13.91 1.41
CA VAL A 7 32.66 12.91 0.47
C VAL A 7 31.32 12.42 0.97
N GLY A 8 31.15 12.18 2.27
CA GLY A 8 29.88 11.80 2.88
C GLY A 8 28.80 12.89 2.74
N SER A 9 29.16 14.17 2.94
CA SER A 9 28.24 15.29 2.81
C SER A 9 27.80 15.53 1.35
N GLU A 10 28.69 15.41 0.38
CA GLU A 10 28.37 15.52 -1.05
C GLU A 10 27.45 14.37 -1.53
N MET A 11 27.65 13.16 -1.04
CA MET A 11 26.75 12.04 -1.30
C MET A 11 25.35 12.30 -0.75
N CYS A 12 25.23 12.75 0.49
CA CYS A 12 23.95 13.08 1.12
C CYS A 12 23.20 14.19 0.38
N ILE A 13 23.88 15.27 -0.02
CA ILE A 13 23.27 16.37 -0.78
C ILE A 13 22.78 15.88 -2.16
N ARG A 14 23.57 15.09 -2.84
CA ARG A 14 23.25 14.53 -4.15
C ARG A 14 22.08 13.55 -4.10
N ASP A 15 22.08 12.67 -3.11
CA ASP A 15 21.00 11.73 -2.87
C ASP A 15 19.71 12.46 -2.50
N SER A 16 19.79 13.50 -1.67
CA SER A 16 18.66 14.36 -1.32
C SER A 16 18.06 15.06 -2.55
N ALA A 17 18.87 15.61 -3.43
CA ALA A 17 18.39 16.24 -4.66
C ALA A 17 17.72 15.25 -5.62
N ASN A 18 18.27 14.03 -5.75
CA ASN A 18 17.66 12.98 -6.56
C ASN A 18 16.35 12.49 -5.92
N ALA A 19 16.35 12.24 -4.61
CA ALA A 19 15.14 11.84 -3.88
C ALA A 19 14.04 12.90 -4.02
N GLY A 20 14.36 14.18 -3.86
CA GLY A 20 13.44 15.29 -4.06
C GLY A 20 12.81 15.30 -5.45
N TRP A 21 13.59 15.03 -6.48
CA TRP A 21 13.08 14.95 -7.85
C TRP A 21 12.07 13.78 -8.01
N PHE A 22 12.36 12.59 -7.44
CA PHE A 22 11.41 11.47 -7.49
C PHE A 22 10.13 11.78 -6.73
N VAL A 23 10.24 12.39 -5.54
CA VAL A 23 9.07 12.81 -4.74
C VAL A 23 8.20 13.78 -5.53
N LEU A 24 8.79 14.77 -6.21
CA LEU A 24 8.04 15.70 -7.05
C LEU A 24 7.33 14.99 -8.20
N LYS A 25 8.00 14.09 -8.91
CA LYS A 25 7.41 13.35 -10.04
C LYS A 25 6.31 12.37 -9.60
N ILE A 26 6.50 11.68 -8.49
CA ILE A 26 5.46 10.86 -7.89
C ILE A 26 4.28 11.74 -7.44
N GLY A 27 4.56 12.91 -6.87
CA GLY A 27 3.54 13.89 -6.48
C GLY A 27 2.68 14.37 -7.65
N GLU A 28 3.23 14.44 -8.87
CA GLU A 28 2.43 14.74 -10.08
C GLU A 28 1.38 13.64 -10.35
N LEU A 29 1.74 12.35 -10.16
CA LEU A 29 0.79 11.25 -10.30
C LEU A 29 -0.32 11.33 -9.24
N TYR A 30 0.02 11.62 -7.99
CA TYR A 30 -0.97 11.80 -6.91
C TYR A 30 -1.91 12.97 -7.16
N LYS A 31 -1.46 14.06 -7.79
CA LYS A 31 -2.33 15.16 -8.19
C LYS A 31 -3.36 14.72 -9.22
N ILE A 32 -2.96 13.90 -10.19
CA ILE A 32 -3.89 13.35 -11.20
C ILE A 32 -4.94 12.45 -10.53
N GLU A 33 -4.53 11.61 -9.56
CA GLU A 33 -5.48 10.79 -8.80
C GLU A 33 -6.46 11.66 -7.99
N ALA A 34 -5.95 12.70 -7.31
CA ALA A 34 -6.78 13.64 -6.56
C ALA A 34 -7.80 14.35 -7.47
N GLU A 35 -7.41 14.75 -8.68
CA GLU A 35 -8.34 15.31 -9.67
C GLU A 35 -9.42 14.33 -10.09
N CYS A 36 -9.09 13.05 -10.28
CA CYS A 36 -10.06 12.00 -10.60
C CYS A 36 -11.10 11.85 -9.48
N ILE A 37 -10.65 11.87 -8.24
CA ILE A 37 -11.53 11.80 -7.05
C ILE A 37 -12.41 13.05 -6.96
N LEU A 38 -11.82 14.24 -7.11
CA LEU A 38 -12.55 15.51 -7.03
C LEU A 38 -13.65 15.59 -8.09
N LYS A 39 -13.37 15.12 -9.31
CA LYS A 39 -14.31 15.06 -10.43
C LYS A 39 -15.30 13.89 -10.33
N ARG A 40 -15.19 13.03 -9.30
CA ARG A 40 -16.02 11.84 -9.09
C ARG A 40 -16.09 10.95 -10.33
N LEU A 41 -14.94 10.74 -10.98
CA LEU A 41 -14.87 9.91 -12.19
C LEU A 41 -15.21 8.44 -11.87
N LYS A 42 -15.87 7.79 -12.83
CA LYS A 42 -16.16 6.35 -12.74
C LYS A 42 -14.88 5.52 -12.97
N PRO A 43 -14.81 4.26 -12.48
CA PRO A 43 -13.61 3.44 -12.62
C PRO A 43 -13.04 3.34 -14.03
N HIS A 44 -13.90 3.22 -15.04
CA HIS A 44 -13.46 3.15 -16.44
C HIS A 44 -12.85 4.48 -16.94
N GLU A 45 -13.34 5.62 -16.45
CA GLU A 45 -12.80 6.95 -16.77
C GLU A 45 -11.46 7.18 -16.09
N ILE A 46 -11.32 6.75 -14.83
CA ILE A 46 -10.05 6.77 -14.08
C ILE A 46 -9.01 5.94 -14.81
N LYS A 47 -9.35 4.70 -15.23
CA LYS A 47 -8.46 3.85 -16.01
C LYS A 47 -8.01 4.56 -17.30
N LYS A 48 -8.95 5.17 -18.04
CA LYS A 48 -8.65 5.91 -19.25
C LYS A 48 -7.73 7.10 -18.97
N ARG A 49 -7.97 7.86 -17.89
CA ARG A 49 -7.12 9.00 -17.48
C ARG A 49 -5.68 8.57 -17.16
N ARG A 50 -5.51 7.45 -16.47
CA ARG A 50 -4.20 6.87 -16.11
C ARG A 50 -3.40 6.38 -17.32
N CYS A 51 -4.04 6.12 -18.44
CA CYS A 51 -3.40 5.66 -19.68
C CYS A 51 -3.07 6.81 -20.65
N GLN A 52 -3.34 8.07 -20.31
CA GLN A 52 -3.02 9.22 -21.14
C GLN A 52 -1.51 9.47 -21.23
N ASP A 53 -1.11 10.20 -22.28
CA ASP A 53 0.30 10.40 -22.62
C ASP A 53 1.08 11.15 -21.53
N ASP A 54 0.46 12.12 -20.85
CA ASP A 54 1.09 12.87 -19.77
C ASP A 54 1.49 11.95 -18.61
N VAL A 55 0.60 11.04 -18.17
CA VAL A 55 0.90 10.04 -17.13
C VAL A 55 2.02 9.11 -17.59
N THR A 56 1.95 8.65 -18.83
CA THR A 56 2.96 7.76 -19.42
C THR A 56 4.32 8.44 -19.51
N GLN A 57 4.36 9.74 -19.84
CA GLN A 57 5.60 10.53 -19.87
C GLN A 57 6.20 10.69 -18.46
N ILE A 58 5.38 10.94 -17.43
CA ILE A 58 5.85 11.03 -16.04
C ILE A 58 6.49 9.71 -15.63
N LEU A 59 5.79 8.57 -15.81
CA LEU A 59 6.29 7.24 -15.48
C LEU A 59 7.58 6.90 -16.23
N THR A 60 7.62 7.19 -17.54
CA THR A 60 8.81 6.99 -18.36
C THR A 60 9.99 7.81 -17.87
N SER A 61 9.76 9.05 -17.44
CA SER A 61 10.79 9.92 -16.89
C SER A 61 11.36 9.37 -15.58
N ILE A 62 10.50 8.85 -14.70
CA ILE A 62 10.88 8.21 -13.43
C ILE A 62 11.75 6.98 -13.73
N TYR A 63 11.30 6.09 -14.60
CA TYR A 63 12.03 4.88 -14.97
C TYR A 63 13.40 5.17 -15.57
N LYS A 64 13.43 6.05 -16.59
CA LYS A 64 14.69 6.45 -17.26
C LYS A 64 15.68 7.07 -16.28
N LYS A 65 15.21 7.91 -15.36
CA LYS A 65 16.10 8.51 -14.35
C LYS A 65 16.61 7.45 -13.37
N ALA A 66 15.78 6.54 -12.89
CA ALA A 66 16.18 5.47 -11.99
C ALA A 66 17.24 4.57 -12.67
N MET A 67 17.01 4.14 -13.88
CA MET A 67 17.97 3.35 -14.68
C MET A 67 19.30 4.09 -14.92
N LYS A 68 19.22 5.39 -15.23
CA LYS A 68 20.41 6.22 -15.42
C LYS A 68 21.26 6.33 -14.14
N LEU A 69 20.61 6.43 -12.98
CA LEU A 69 21.29 6.49 -11.71
C LEU A 69 21.93 5.14 -11.33
N LEU A 70 21.20 4.03 -11.48
CA LEU A 70 21.70 2.68 -11.21
C LEU A 70 22.88 2.30 -12.10
N ASN A 71 22.82 2.64 -13.40
CA ASN A 71 23.87 2.29 -14.37
C ASN A 71 25.09 3.21 -14.32
N ASN A 72 25.05 4.25 -13.49
CA ASN A 72 26.18 5.21 -13.41
C ASN A 72 27.25 4.70 -12.44
N LYS A 73 28.15 3.86 -12.94
CA LYS A 73 29.29 3.29 -12.19
C LYS A 73 30.31 4.34 -11.69
N ARG A 74 30.27 5.57 -12.21
CA ARG A 74 31.18 6.64 -11.81
C ARG A 74 30.75 7.42 -10.58
N LYS A 75 29.50 7.28 -10.16
CA LYS A 75 28.96 8.00 -9.00
C LYS A 75 28.53 6.99 -7.94
N HIS A 76 29.09 7.13 -6.77
CA HIS A 76 28.63 6.37 -5.61
C HIS A 76 27.43 7.07 -4.99
N TYR A 77 26.36 6.35 -4.77
CA TYR A 77 25.17 6.75 -4.01
C TYR A 77 25.19 6.07 -2.65
N GLY A 78 24.50 6.66 -1.67
CA GLY A 78 24.32 6.02 -0.38
C GLY A 78 23.56 4.69 -0.52
N GLU A 79 23.80 3.80 0.43
CA GLU A 79 23.19 2.46 0.41
C GLU A 79 21.66 2.50 0.31
N MET A 80 21.03 3.45 1.02
CA MET A 80 19.58 3.62 1.02
C MET A 80 19.06 4.02 -0.37
N MET A 81 19.73 4.95 -1.05
CA MET A 81 19.37 5.35 -2.41
C MET A 81 19.50 4.18 -3.40
N SER A 82 20.62 3.45 -3.32
CA SER A 82 20.88 2.31 -4.21
C SER A 82 19.84 1.19 -4.01
N LYS A 83 19.49 0.86 -2.76
CA LYS A 83 18.44 -0.12 -2.44
C LYS A 83 17.07 0.34 -2.94
N SER A 84 16.72 1.60 -2.74
CA SER A 84 15.43 2.15 -3.18
C SER A 84 15.28 2.15 -4.70
N LEU A 85 16.33 2.52 -5.44
CA LEU A 85 16.33 2.47 -6.89
C LEU A 85 16.20 1.03 -7.42
N SER A 86 16.94 0.08 -6.82
CA SER A 86 16.86 -1.33 -7.19
C SER A 86 15.48 -1.89 -6.91
N TYR A 87 14.89 -1.59 -5.76
CA TYR A 87 13.53 -1.99 -5.41
C TYR A 87 12.50 -1.45 -6.43
N MET A 88 12.60 -0.17 -6.77
CA MET A 88 11.70 0.47 -7.74
C MET A 88 11.79 -0.19 -9.13
N ILE A 89 13.01 -0.48 -9.60
CA ILE A 89 13.20 -1.07 -10.94
C ILE A 89 12.75 -2.53 -10.97
N ASN A 90 13.07 -3.31 -9.93
CA ASN A 90 12.68 -4.72 -9.85
C ASN A 90 11.16 -4.91 -9.78
N GLY A 91 10.45 -4.00 -9.08
CA GLY A 91 8.98 -4.02 -8.98
C GLY A 91 8.28 -3.06 -9.96
N TRP A 92 8.92 -2.68 -11.08
CA TRP A 92 8.37 -1.63 -11.96
C TRP A 92 7.03 -1.98 -12.59
N GLU A 93 6.83 -3.23 -12.96
CA GLU A 93 5.57 -3.70 -13.56
C GLU A 93 4.45 -3.73 -12.51
N GLU A 94 4.77 -4.23 -11.31
CA GLU A 94 3.84 -4.31 -10.19
C GLU A 94 3.39 -2.92 -9.72
N LEU A 95 4.31 -1.97 -9.68
CA LEU A 95 4.01 -0.57 -9.35
C LEU A 95 3.02 0.09 -10.32
N GLN A 96 2.87 -0.43 -11.54
CA GLN A 96 1.92 0.07 -12.52
C GLN A 96 0.57 -0.67 -12.51
N ASN A 97 0.36 -1.67 -11.66
CA ASN A 97 -0.87 -2.46 -11.62
C ASN A 97 -2.13 -1.59 -11.35
N TYR A 98 -1.99 -0.49 -10.61
CA TYR A 98 -3.10 0.45 -10.37
C TYR A 98 -3.70 1.04 -11.65
N ARG A 99 -2.95 1.05 -12.77
CA ARG A 99 -3.43 1.53 -14.09
C ARG A 99 -4.34 0.52 -14.79
N LYS A 100 -4.31 -0.75 -14.41
CA LYS A 100 -5.09 -1.81 -15.05
C LYS A 100 -6.59 -1.70 -14.76
N ASP A 101 -6.94 -1.18 -13.56
CA ASP A 101 -8.33 -1.00 -13.15
C ASP A 101 -8.46 0.30 -12.33
N GLY A 102 -9.47 1.09 -12.65
CA GLY A 102 -9.73 2.35 -11.94
C GLY A 102 -10.23 2.18 -10.50
N ARG A 103 -10.54 0.96 -10.07
CA ARG A 103 -10.89 0.64 -8.67
C ARG A 103 -9.65 0.48 -7.79
N TYR A 104 -8.49 0.19 -8.37
CA TYR A 104 -7.26 0.07 -7.61
C TYR A 104 -6.75 1.45 -7.18
N THR A 105 -6.21 1.54 -5.99
CA THR A 105 -5.54 2.75 -5.50
C THR A 105 -4.09 2.79 -5.97
N ILE A 106 -3.54 4.01 -6.12
CA ILE A 106 -2.12 4.21 -6.45
C ILE A 106 -1.20 3.81 -5.29
N ASP A 107 -1.73 3.77 -4.08
CA ASP A 107 -1.02 3.42 -2.85
C ASP A 107 -1.65 2.21 -2.15
N ASN A 108 -0.97 1.75 -1.11
CA ASN A 108 -1.39 0.62 -0.28
C ASN A 108 -2.01 1.06 1.06
N MET A 109 -2.42 2.33 1.17
CA MET A 109 -2.91 2.92 2.43
C MET A 109 -4.13 2.19 3.01
N LEU A 110 -5.01 1.66 2.15
CA LEU A 110 -6.18 0.90 2.60
C LEU A 110 -5.78 -0.39 3.31
N VAL A 111 -4.85 -1.14 2.71
CA VAL A 111 -4.34 -2.39 3.30
C VAL A 111 -3.53 -2.10 4.57
N GLU A 112 -2.68 -1.08 4.55
CA GLU A 112 -1.90 -0.67 5.73
C GLU A 112 -2.81 -0.27 6.89
N ARG A 113 -3.89 0.47 6.63
CA ARG A 113 -4.89 0.83 7.65
C ARG A 113 -5.62 -0.40 8.19
N ALA A 114 -5.97 -1.36 7.32
CA ALA A 114 -6.64 -2.59 7.74
C ALA A 114 -5.74 -3.48 8.61
N ILE A 115 -4.43 -3.53 8.32
CA ILE A 115 -3.46 -4.35 9.08
C ILE A 115 -3.00 -3.64 10.37
N ARG A 116 -3.07 -2.31 10.43
CA ARG A 116 -2.56 -1.52 11.55
C ARG A 116 -3.10 -1.96 12.93
N PRO A 117 -4.40 -2.23 13.12
CA PRO A 117 -4.92 -2.70 14.41
C PRO A 117 -4.25 -4.00 14.86
N PHE A 118 -4.03 -4.94 13.94
CA PHE A 118 -3.34 -6.20 14.20
C PHE A 118 -1.87 -5.98 14.63
N THR A 119 -1.15 -5.08 13.95
CA THR A 119 0.26 -4.80 14.30
C THR A 119 0.39 -4.10 15.66
N VAL A 120 -0.57 -3.25 16.03
CA VAL A 120 -0.64 -2.62 17.36
C VAL A 120 -0.96 -3.68 18.43
N HIS A 121 -1.92 -4.55 18.16
CA HIS A 121 -2.26 -5.64 19.08
C HIS A 121 -1.07 -6.59 19.29
N ARG A 122 -0.35 -6.96 18.22
CA ARG A 122 0.86 -7.76 18.31
C ARG A 122 1.94 -7.14 19.22
N LYS A 123 2.06 -5.82 19.23
CA LYS A 123 2.99 -5.12 20.14
C LYS A 123 2.55 -5.18 21.60
N ASN A 124 1.24 -5.22 21.85
CA ASN A 124 0.67 -5.26 23.19
C ASN A 124 0.58 -6.70 23.72
N SER A 125 0.34 -7.68 22.84
CA SER A 125 0.34 -9.10 23.17
C SER A 125 1.74 -9.64 22.85
N LEU A 126 2.59 -9.77 23.87
CA LEU A 126 4.00 -10.15 23.72
C LEU A 126 4.22 -11.44 22.89
N PHE A 127 3.26 -12.37 22.90
CA PHE A 127 3.25 -13.60 22.09
C PHE A 127 1.83 -14.20 22.01
N PHE A 128 1.62 -15.06 21.03
CA PHE A 128 0.34 -15.76 20.80
C PHE A 128 0.36 -17.22 21.27
N SER A 129 1.40 -17.62 22.00
CA SER A 129 1.60 -18.95 22.60
C SER A 129 1.76 -20.11 21.60
N SER A 130 1.12 -20.09 20.44
CA SER A 130 1.19 -21.14 19.41
C SER A 130 0.85 -20.59 18.01
N GLU A 131 1.13 -21.36 16.96
CA GLU A 131 0.71 -21.04 15.58
C GLU A 131 -0.81 -20.99 15.47
N GLU A 132 -1.53 -21.91 16.10
CA GLU A 132 -3.00 -21.92 16.17
C GLU A 132 -3.56 -20.65 16.82
N GLY A 133 -2.87 -20.13 17.86
CA GLY A 133 -3.23 -18.86 18.49
C GLY A 133 -3.08 -17.68 17.54
N VAL A 134 -2.07 -17.68 16.67
CA VAL A 134 -1.90 -16.67 15.62
C VAL A 134 -3.04 -16.75 14.59
N GLU A 135 -3.35 -17.93 14.09
CA GLU A 135 -4.43 -18.14 13.11
C GLU A 135 -5.80 -17.71 13.68
N THR A 136 -6.09 -18.12 14.92
CA THR A 136 -7.31 -17.69 15.62
C THR A 136 -7.38 -16.18 15.75
N ALA A 137 -6.31 -15.53 16.18
CA ALA A 137 -6.26 -14.07 16.28
C ALA A 137 -6.47 -13.39 14.92
N LEU A 138 -5.83 -13.89 13.86
CA LEU A 138 -6.01 -13.39 12.49
C LEU A 138 -7.45 -13.51 12.01
N ALA A 139 -8.11 -14.65 12.27
CA ALA A 139 -9.52 -14.86 11.92
C ALA A 139 -10.42 -13.83 12.61
N PHE A 140 -10.28 -13.64 13.93
CA PHE A 140 -11.06 -12.64 14.67
C PHE A 140 -10.80 -11.21 14.17
N PHE A 141 -9.54 -10.84 13.93
CA PHE A 141 -9.20 -9.52 13.38
C PHE A 141 -9.82 -9.32 11.99
N THR A 142 -9.78 -10.33 11.14
CA THR A 142 -10.41 -10.26 9.82
C THR A 142 -11.90 -10.02 9.92
N LEU A 143 -12.62 -10.74 10.79
CA LEU A 143 -14.04 -10.56 11.02
C LEU A 143 -14.35 -9.15 11.55
N ILE A 144 -13.61 -8.68 12.56
CA ILE A 144 -13.81 -7.36 13.17
C ILE A 144 -13.59 -6.22 12.16
N GLU A 145 -12.50 -6.28 11.40
CA GLU A 145 -12.22 -5.26 10.39
C GLU A 145 -13.22 -5.32 9.21
N THR A 146 -13.67 -6.52 8.83
CA THR A 146 -14.72 -6.66 7.84
C THR A 146 -16.04 -6.04 8.32
N CYS A 147 -16.44 -6.29 9.57
CA CYS A 147 -17.62 -5.64 10.18
C CYS A 147 -17.52 -4.11 10.09
N LYS A 148 -16.38 -3.53 10.45
CA LYS A 148 -16.14 -2.07 10.36
C LYS A 148 -16.29 -1.56 8.92
N ASN A 149 -15.74 -2.28 7.95
CA ASN A 149 -15.79 -1.89 6.54
C ASN A 149 -17.20 -1.91 5.96
N VAL A 150 -18.05 -2.81 6.44
CA VAL A 150 -19.47 -2.91 6.00
C VAL A 150 -20.45 -2.18 6.94
N GLY A 151 -19.93 -1.45 7.94
CA GLY A 151 -20.76 -0.65 8.86
C GLY A 151 -21.47 -1.43 9.95
N LEU A 152 -21.09 -2.69 10.21
CA LEU A 152 -21.65 -3.50 11.28
C LEU A 152 -20.91 -3.26 12.61
N ASN A 153 -21.66 -3.32 13.72
CA ASN A 153 -21.06 -3.41 15.04
C ASN A 153 -20.50 -4.82 15.26
N ALA A 154 -19.17 -4.95 15.40
CA ALA A 154 -18.51 -6.25 15.52
C ALA A 154 -18.98 -7.07 16.72
N ARG A 155 -19.33 -6.43 17.87
CA ARG A 155 -19.85 -7.12 19.06
C ARG A 155 -21.21 -7.75 18.78
N ASP A 156 -22.11 -6.99 18.17
CA ASP A 156 -23.47 -7.43 17.87
C ASP A 156 -23.46 -8.53 16.79
N TYR A 157 -22.57 -8.36 15.79
CA TYR A 157 -22.33 -9.38 14.78
C TYR A 157 -21.88 -10.71 15.40
N ILE A 158 -20.85 -10.70 16.24
CA ILE A 158 -20.31 -11.92 16.89
C ILE A 158 -21.39 -12.58 17.75
N ALA A 159 -22.14 -11.79 18.55
CA ALA A 159 -23.21 -12.32 19.40
C ALA A 159 -24.33 -12.98 18.58
N THR A 160 -24.72 -12.36 17.46
CA THR A 160 -25.74 -12.90 16.56
C THR A 160 -25.25 -14.16 15.86
N THR A 161 -24.03 -14.16 15.36
CA THR A 161 -23.42 -15.33 14.69
C THR A 161 -23.31 -16.52 15.63
N ILE A 162 -22.85 -16.32 16.87
CA ILE A 162 -22.79 -17.39 17.87
C ILE A 162 -24.19 -17.96 18.14
N LYS A 163 -25.21 -17.10 18.28
CA LYS A 163 -26.59 -17.56 18.50
C LYS A 163 -27.10 -18.39 17.34
N LEU A 164 -26.91 -17.94 16.10
CA LEU A 164 -27.32 -18.68 14.90
C LEU A 164 -26.63 -20.06 14.80
N LEU A 165 -25.35 -20.14 15.14
CA LEU A 165 -24.60 -21.39 15.18
C LEU A 165 -25.14 -22.33 16.28
N MET A 166 -25.47 -21.79 17.46
CA MET A 166 -26.06 -22.58 18.55
C MET A 166 -27.48 -23.08 18.19
N ASP A 167 -28.23 -22.33 17.39
CA ASP A 167 -29.54 -22.70 16.86
C ASP A 167 -29.47 -23.71 15.68
N GLY A 168 -28.23 -24.16 15.32
CA GLY A 168 -27.99 -25.20 14.32
C GLY A 168 -27.91 -24.70 12.88
N ASN A 169 -27.61 -23.42 12.67
CA ASN A 169 -27.35 -22.90 11.32
C ASN A 169 -26.00 -23.42 10.80
N GLU A 170 -26.01 -24.18 9.73
CA GLU A 170 -24.85 -24.75 9.05
C GLU A 170 -24.42 -23.99 7.76
N ASN A 171 -25.18 -22.95 7.38
CA ASN A 171 -24.87 -22.15 6.21
C ASN A 171 -23.89 -21.02 6.59
N TYR A 172 -22.60 -21.32 6.56
CA TYR A 172 -21.54 -20.39 6.95
C TYR A 172 -21.40 -19.18 6.01
N ASP A 173 -21.81 -19.32 4.74
CA ASP A 173 -21.76 -18.23 3.76
C ASP A 173 -22.72 -17.08 4.11
N ASP A 174 -23.85 -17.38 4.75
CA ASP A 174 -24.79 -16.38 5.23
C ASP A 174 -24.32 -15.70 6.53
N LEU A 175 -23.37 -16.32 7.23
CA LEU A 175 -22.85 -15.82 8.50
C LEU A 175 -21.65 -14.87 8.35
N VAL A 176 -21.10 -14.69 7.14
CA VAL A 176 -20.01 -13.73 6.95
C VAL A 176 -20.52 -12.29 7.07
N PRO A 177 -19.69 -11.34 7.58
CA PRO A 177 -20.15 -9.96 7.82
C PRO A 177 -20.73 -9.27 6.59
N MET A 178 -20.23 -9.60 5.39
CA MET A 178 -20.72 -9.02 4.13
C MET A 178 -22.15 -9.46 3.80
N SER A 179 -22.53 -10.69 4.12
CA SER A 179 -23.90 -11.21 3.89
C SER A 179 -24.89 -10.68 4.93
N MET A 180 -24.43 -10.39 6.15
CA MET A 180 -25.26 -9.87 7.24
C MET A 180 -25.46 -8.34 7.22
N ALA A 181 -24.77 -7.65 6.34
CA ALA A 181 -24.82 -6.18 6.20
C ALA A 181 -25.90 -5.66 5.23
N ILE A 182 -26.74 -6.57 4.67
CA ILE A 182 -27.76 -6.25 3.66
C ILE A 182 -29.08 -5.86 4.32
#